data_0cac2790c24641a32f768914ea8f199f
#
_entry.id   0cac2790c24641a32f768914ea8f199f
#
_cell.length_a   1.000
_cell.length_b   1.000
_cell.length_c   1.000
_cell.angle_alpha   90.00
_cell.angle_beta   90.00
_cell.angle_gamma   90.00
#
_symmetry.space_group_name_H-M   'P 1'
#
loop_
_entity.id
_entity.type
_entity.pdbx_description
1 polymer ?
#
loop_
_entity_poly.entity_id
_entity_poly.type
_entity_poly.pdbx_seq_one_letter_code
_entity_poly.pdbx_strand_id
1 'polypeptide(L)'
;MPARFWSPDDWQLAVNLWLTTRYGLGNYQKVPDKHVGDFGIEGYSTDGNVYQSYAPDALTTAQELYEKQRDKMTTDIGKFCSNGADLVKMFNGMMIARWLLVVPIFDSARLVQHAATKTKEVTDRKLSYVADDFRVGIIDENDFEAEKAKLVTIGAHKVQVDTPPPTDQVITAWTQQNAQFLVTAREKLDAVLPQARREPFVQQLARLYVRGETTLQTLDVKYPALATSARRLKSQREQTLEAESLLAAGPANARLERTIDAFAQHLFENIPGMSHDVAHQLAWEAAADWIFRCPLNF
;
A
#
# COMPACT_ATOMS: atom_id res chain seq x y z
N MET A 1 -12.33 3.27 0.87
CA MET A 1 -11.85 3.07 -0.52
C MET A 1 -12.61 1.91 -1.11
N PRO A 2 -12.97 1.90 -2.42
CA PRO A 2 -13.39 0.66 -3.02
C PRO A 2 -12.23 -0.34 -2.88
N ALA A 3 -12.51 -1.52 -2.31
CA ALA A 3 -11.52 -2.57 -2.19
C ALA A 3 -10.99 -2.91 -3.57
N ARG A 4 -9.66 -3.05 -3.71
CA ARG A 4 -9.04 -3.54 -4.95
C ARG A 4 -9.64 -4.90 -5.26
N PHE A 5 -10.12 -5.08 -6.49
CA PHE A 5 -10.52 -6.40 -6.94
C PHE A 5 -9.26 -7.23 -7.22
N TRP A 6 -9.14 -8.36 -6.54
CA TRP A 6 -8.09 -9.35 -6.74
C TRP A 6 -8.62 -10.51 -7.55
N SER A 7 -7.93 -10.89 -8.63
CA SER A 7 -8.15 -12.20 -9.21
C SER A 7 -7.63 -13.29 -8.26
N PRO A 8 -8.18 -14.53 -8.29
CA PRO A 8 -7.68 -15.61 -7.44
C PRO A 8 -6.18 -15.87 -7.59
N ASP A 9 -5.66 -15.88 -8.83
CA ASP A 9 -4.24 -16.11 -9.11
C ASP A 9 -3.35 -14.97 -8.58
N ASP A 10 -3.72 -13.71 -8.83
CA ASP A 10 -2.97 -12.55 -8.32
C ASP A 10 -2.97 -12.50 -6.80
N TRP A 11 -4.10 -12.86 -6.17
CA TRP A 11 -4.21 -12.95 -4.72
C TRP A 11 -3.28 -14.00 -4.15
N GLN A 12 -3.30 -15.22 -4.68
CA GLN A 12 -2.41 -16.30 -4.25
C GLN A 12 -0.93 -15.92 -4.41
N LEU A 13 -0.56 -15.26 -5.52
CA LEU A 13 0.80 -14.78 -5.73
C LEU A 13 1.21 -13.72 -4.69
N ALA A 14 0.33 -12.75 -4.43
CA ALA A 14 0.56 -11.70 -3.45
C ALA A 14 0.72 -12.25 -2.02
N VAL A 15 -0.20 -13.13 -1.59
CA VAL A 15 -0.14 -13.80 -0.28
C VAL A 15 1.16 -14.58 -0.12
N ASN A 16 1.55 -15.36 -1.12
CA ASN A 16 2.81 -16.10 -1.09
C ASN A 16 4.03 -15.19 -0.96
N LEU A 17 4.04 -14.04 -1.64
CA LEU A 17 5.12 -13.06 -1.54
C LEU A 17 5.17 -12.43 -0.14
N TRP A 18 4.03 -12.05 0.43
CA TRP A 18 3.95 -11.48 1.77
C TRP A 18 4.38 -12.48 2.86
N LEU A 19 3.92 -13.73 2.77
CA LEU A 19 4.33 -14.79 3.70
C LEU A 19 5.83 -15.10 3.59
N THR A 20 6.38 -15.16 2.37
CA THR A 20 7.83 -15.29 2.17
C THR A 20 8.59 -14.10 2.78
N THR A 21 8.04 -12.89 2.67
CA THR A 21 8.63 -11.66 3.24
C THR A 21 8.57 -11.66 4.77
N ARG A 22 7.47 -12.18 5.35
CA ARG A 22 7.25 -12.33 6.80
C ARG A 22 8.24 -13.30 7.43
N TYR A 23 8.33 -14.50 6.89
CA TYR A 23 9.08 -15.59 7.46
C TYR A 23 10.54 -15.68 7.01
N GLY A 24 10.86 -15.14 5.83
CA GLY A 24 12.17 -15.28 5.19
C GLY A 24 12.36 -16.65 4.53
N LEU A 25 13.49 -16.78 3.82
CA LEU A 25 13.83 -17.99 3.09
C LEU A 25 13.98 -19.20 4.04
N GLY A 26 13.34 -20.33 3.67
CA GLY A 26 13.40 -21.57 4.41
C GLY A 26 12.42 -21.70 5.58
N ASN A 27 11.78 -20.61 6.02
CA ASN A 27 10.80 -20.63 7.11
C ASN A 27 9.34 -20.60 6.63
N TYR A 28 9.13 -20.43 5.33
CA TYR A 28 7.83 -20.59 4.67
C TYR A 28 7.98 -21.51 3.47
N GLN A 29 7.14 -22.55 3.40
CA GLN A 29 7.12 -23.52 2.33
C GLN A 29 5.77 -23.49 1.62
N LYS A 30 5.79 -23.25 0.30
CA LYS A 30 4.61 -23.40 -0.56
C LYS A 30 4.26 -24.86 -0.77
N VAL A 31 2.96 -25.16 -0.83
CA VAL A 31 2.44 -26.49 -1.19
C VAL A 31 1.76 -26.38 -2.55
N PRO A 32 2.38 -26.90 -3.64
CA PRO A 32 1.80 -26.85 -4.98
C PRO A 32 0.60 -27.79 -5.11
N ASP A 33 -0.45 -27.34 -5.79
CA ASP A 33 -1.70 -28.07 -6.02
C ASP A 33 -1.71 -28.95 -7.28
N LYS A 34 -0.78 -28.69 -8.25
CA LYS A 34 -0.84 -29.23 -9.62
C LYS A 34 -0.68 -30.74 -9.77
N HIS A 35 -0.09 -31.45 -8.81
CA HIS A 35 0.24 -32.87 -9.00
C HIS A 35 -0.57 -33.82 -8.10
N VAL A 36 -0.82 -33.50 -6.86
CA VAL A 36 -1.52 -34.39 -5.89
C VAL A 36 -2.62 -33.65 -5.14
N GLY A 37 -2.77 -32.36 -5.43
CA GLY A 37 -3.60 -31.42 -4.67
C GLY A 37 -2.83 -30.78 -3.52
N ASP A 38 -3.47 -29.80 -2.91
CA ASP A 38 -2.91 -28.94 -1.85
C ASP A 38 -3.15 -29.47 -0.43
N PHE A 39 -3.82 -30.60 -0.29
CA PHE A 39 -4.22 -31.20 0.99
C PHE A 39 -5.04 -30.24 1.89
N GLY A 40 -5.64 -29.19 1.32
CA GLY A 40 -6.36 -28.12 2.01
C GLY A 40 -5.46 -27.05 2.60
N ILE A 41 -4.22 -26.91 2.09
CA ILE A 41 -3.27 -25.86 2.45
C ILE A 41 -2.42 -25.44 1.25
N GLU A 42 -2.18 -24.16 1.05
CA GLU A 42 -1.29 -23.65 -0.01
C GLU A 42 0.13 -23.38 0.46
N GLY A 43 0.36 -23.40 1.76
CA GLY A 43 1.67 -23.22 2.35
C GLY A 43 1.66 -23.38 3.86
N TYR A 44 2.86 -23.52 4.43
CA TYR A 44 3.04 -23.58 5.87
C TYR A 44 4.35 -22.92 6.30
N SER A 45 4.38 -22.47 7.54
CA SER A 45 5.57 -21.89 8.16
C SER A 45 6.14 -22.79 9.25
N THR A 46 7.43 -22.64 9.52
CA THR A 46 8.16 -23.46 10.51
C THR A 46 7.71 -23.26 11.96
N ASP A 47 6.92 -22.22 12.24
CA ASP A 47 6.29 -21.96 13.54
C ASP A 47 4.91 -22.62 13.71
N GLY A 48 4.52 -23.51 12.78
CA GLY A 48 3.29 -24.30 12.89
C GLY A 48 2.03 -23.61 12.39
N ASN A 49 2.12 -22.63 11.50
CA ASN A 49 0.96 -22.05 10.83
C ASN A 49 0.81 -22.63 9.42
N VAL A 50 -0.41 -22.99 9.03
CA VAL A 50 -0.77 -23.35 7.67
C VAL A 50 -1.71 -22.32 7.07
N TYR A 51 -1.63 -22.08 5.77
CA TYR A 51 -2.29 -21.02 5.04
C TYR A 51 -3.07 -21.55 3.86
N GLN A 52 -4.28 -21.05 3.68
CA GLN A 52 -5.11 -21.27 2.51
C GLN A 52 -5.62 -19.93 2.01
N SER A 53 -5.25 -19.53 0.80
CA SER A 53 -5.71 -18.27 0.20
C SER A 53 -7.03 -18.46 -0.54
N TYR A 54 -7.85 -17.40 -0.54
CA TYR A 54 -9.08 -17.37 -1.32
C TYR A 54 -9.44 -15.93 -1.70
N ALA A 55 -9.67 -15.69 -2.98
CA ALA A 55 -10.33 -14.49 -3.49
C ALA A 55 -11.50 -14.90 -4.39
N PRO A 56 -12.62 -14.16 -4.41
CA PRO A 56 -13.75 -14.46 -5.29
C PRO A 56 -13.42 -14.11 -6.76
N ASP A 57 -13.95 -14.89 -7.72
CA ASP A 57 -13.76 -14.66 -9.15
C ASP A 57 -14.45 -13.40 -9.70
N ALA A 58 -15.40 -12.83 -8.96
CA ALA A 58 -16.16 -11.65 -9.33
C ALA A 58 -16.59 -10.86 -8.10
N LEU A 59 -16.99 -9.61 -8.31
CA LEU A 59 -17.61 -8.79 -7.26
C LEU A 59 -18.87 -9.49 -6.73
N THR A 60 -19.00 -9.57 -5.40
CA THR A 60 -20.05 -10.28 -4.71
C THR A 60 -20.70 -9.38 -3.66
N THR A 61 -21.94 -9.68 -3.28
CA THR A 61 -22.55 -9.09 -2.09
C THR A 61 -21.87 -9.62 -0.82
N ALA A 62 -22.01 -8.92 0.31
CA ALA A 62 -21.46 -9.37 1.60
C ALA A 62 -21.99 -10.77 2.02
N GLN A 63 -23.24 -11.10 1.69
CA GLN A 63 -23.82 -12.41 1.95
C GLN A 63 -23.17 -13.50 1.07
N GLU A 64 -23.05 -13.27 -0.21
CA GLU A 64 -22.41 -14.23 -1.15
C GLU A 64 -20.92 -14.41 -0.83
N LEU A 65 -20.22 -13.34 -0.46
CA LEU A 65 -18.83 -13.40 -0.01
C LEU A 65 -18.68 -14.30 1.21
N TYR A 66 -19.52 -14.09 2.23
CA TYR A 66 -19.54 -14.95 3.41
C TYR A 66 -19.79 -16.43 3.05
N GLU A 67 -20.78 -16.72 2.22
CA GLU A 67 -21.11 -18.10 1.83
C GLU A 67 -19.93 -18.78 1.12
N LYS A 68 -19.31 -18.11 0.15
CA LYS A 68 -18.16 -18.62 -0.56
C LYS A 68 -16.95 -18.85 0.34
N GLN A 69 -16.64 -17.90 1.24
CA GLN A 69 -15.54 -18.04 2.20
C GLN A 69 -15.78 -19.16 3.21
N ARG A 70 -17.01 -19.31 3.71
CA ARG A 70 -17.44 -20.40 4.58
C ARG A 70 -17.28 -21.77 3.89
N ASP A 71 -17.72 -21.88 2.64
CA ASP A 71 -17.69 -23.12 1.90
C ASP A 71 -16.26 -23.52 1.53
N LYS A 72 -15.42 -22.55 1.15
CA LYS A 72 -13.97 -22.74 0.95
C LYS A 72 -13.31 -23.26 2.24
N MET A 73 -13.51 -22.57 3.37
CA MET A 73 -12.99 -22.99 4.68
C MET A 73 -13.43 -24.42 5.02
N THR A 74 -14.70 -24.75 4.83
CA THR A 74 -15.25 -26.08 5.13
C THR A 74 -14.60 -27.16 4.27
N THR A 75 -14.47 -26.89 2.97
CA THR A 75 -13.91 -27.86 2.00
C THR A 75 -12.43 -28.12 2.31
N ASP A 76 -11.64 -27.07 2.52
CA ASP A 76 -10.19 -27.24 2.67
C ASP A 76 -9.82 -27.75 4.07
N ILE A 77 -10.54 -27.40 5.12
CA ILE A 77 -10.38 -28.05 6.43
C ILE A 77 -10.77 -29.53 6.34
N GLY A 78 -11.79 -29.86 5.54
CA GLY A 78 -12.14 -31.26 5.26
C GLY A 78 -10.97 -32.02 4.64
N LYS A 79 -10.30 -31.45 3.62
CA LYS A 79 -9.08 -32.02 3.00
C LYS A 79 -7.92 -32.12 4.01
N PHE A 80 -7.67 -31.04 4.77
CA PHE A 80 -6.65 -31.01 5.83
C PHE A 80 -6.83 -32.16 6.84
N CYS A 81 -8.07 -32.46 7.22
CA CYS A 81 -8.35 -33.56 8.14
C CYS A 81 -8.25 -34.95 7.49
N SER A 82 -8.59 -35.10 6.19
CA SER A 82 -8.67 -36.40 5.53
C SER A 82 -7.33 -36.88 4.96
N ASN A 83 -6.38 -35.97 4.70
CA ASN A 83 -5.07 -36.28 4.13
C ASN A 83 -3.95 -36.41 5.19
N GLY A 84 -4.30 -36.86 6.38
CA GLY A 84 -3.37 -36.90 7.53
C GLY A 84 -2.09 -37.65 7.29
N ALA A 85 -2.11 -38.77 6.54
CA ALA A 85 -0.92 -39.54 6.26
C ALA A 85 0.15 -38.78 5.45
N ASP A 86 -0.27 -37.97 4.50
CA ASP A 86 0.63 -37.15 3.69
C ASP A 86 1.06 -35.87 4.43
N LEU A 87 0.18 -35.28 5.21
CA LEU A 87 0.48 -34.12 6.05
C LEU A 87 1.49 -34.48 7.16
N VAL A 88 1.37 -35.64 7.80
CA VAL A 88 2.39 -36.14 8.78
C VAL A 88 3.76 -36.23 8.15
N LYS A 89 3.85 -36.79 6.93
CA LYS A 89 5.13 -36.86 6.20
C LYS A 89 5.67 -35.48 5.86
N MET A 90 4.78 -34.59 5.38
CA MET A 90 5.13 -33.23 4.98
C MET A 90 5.63 -32.39 6.15
N PHE A 91 4.95 -32.44 7.29
CA PHE A 91 5.31 -31.65 8.47
C PHE A 91 6.49 -32.27 9.26
N ASN A 92 6.79 -33.55 9.06
CA ASN A 92 7.95 -34.20 9.64
C ASN A 92 8.13 -33.96 11.16
N GLY A 93 7.08 -34.12 11.91
CA GLY A 93 7.04 -33.91 13.37
C GLY A 93 6.72 -32.49 13.84
N MET A 94 6.57 -31.54 12.93
CA MET A 94 6.08 -30.20 13.28
C MET A 94 4.61 -30.29 13.64
N MET A 95 4.22 -29.63 14.74
CA MET A 95 2.82 -29.53 15.17
C MET A 95 2.18 -28.27 14.60
N ILE A 96 0.99 -28.40 14.04
CA ILE A 96 0.23 -27.28 13.47
C ILE A 96 -0.66 -26.66 14.54
N ALA A 97 -0.36 -25.41 14.87
CA ALA A 97 -1.11 -24.62 15.85
C ALA A 97 -2.20 -23.74 15.21
N ARG A 98 -2.04 -23.35 13.95
CA ARG A 98 -2.99 -22.45 13.26
C ARG A 98 -3.28 -22.94 11.84
N TRP A 99 -4.57 -22.90 11.45
CA TRP A 99 -5.02 -22.99 10.07
C TRP A 99 -5.67 -21.64 9.70
N LEU A 100 -5.10 -20.92 8.74
CA LEU A 100 -5.46 -19.54 8.43
C LEU A 100 -6.03 -19.43 7.03
N LEU A 101 -7.30 -18.99 6.93
CA LEU A 101 -7.89 -18.55 5.68
C LEU A 101 -7.43 -17.13 5.39
N VAL A 102 -6.78 -16.92 4.26
CA VAL A 102 -6.25 -15.62 3.83
C VAL A 102 -7.12 -15.07 2.71
N VAL A 103 -7.80 -13.97 2.98
CA VAL A 103 -8.80 -13.36 2.06
C VAL A 103 -8.50 -11.88 1.81
N PRO A 104 -8.92 -11.29 0.68
CA PRO A 104 -8.78 -9.85 0.47
C PRO A 104 -9.51 -9.01 1.53
N ILE A 105 -10.70 -9.45 1.90
CA ILE A 105 -11.58 -8.82 2.89
C ILE A 105 -12.56 -9.85 3.44
N PHE A 106 -12.98 -9.67 4.69
CA PHE A 106 -14.16 -10.35 5.25
C PHE A 106 -14.98 -9.39 6.11
N ASP A 107 -16.30 -9.37 5.88
CA ASP A 107 -17.22 -8.41 6.49
C ASP A 107 -18.25 -9.07 7.41
N SER A 108 -18.13 -10.38 7.66
CA SER A 108 -19.15 -11.12 8.41
C SER A 108 -18.60 -11.74 9.69
N ALA A 109 -19.14 -11.33 10.85
CA ALA A 109 -18.90 -11.98 12.13
C ALA A 109 -19.27 -13.47 12.13
N ARG A 110 -20.19 -13.89 11.25
CA ARG A 110 -20.55 -15.31 11.08
C ARG A 110 -19.39 -16.17 10.59
N LEU A 111 -18.46 -15.59 9.80
CA LEU A 111 -17.26 -16.30 9.34
C LEU A 111 -16.35 -16.63 10.52
N VAL A 112 -16.20 -15.69 11.47
CA VAL A 112 -15.43 -15.91 12.70
C VAL A 112 -16.07 -17.00 13.58
N GLN A 113 -17.41 -17.01 13.70
CA GLN A 113 -18.14 -18.06 14.40
C GLN A 113 -17.97 -19.43 13.73
N HIS A 114 -17.97 -19.45 12.38
CA HIS A 114 -17.71 -20.66 11.61
C HIS A 114 -16.29 -21.19 11.82
N ALA A 115 -15.28 -20.31 11.84
CA ALA A 115 -13.90 -20.67 12.17
C ALA A 115 -13.76 -21.28 13.58
N ALA A 116 -14.46 -20.75 14.57
CA ALA A 116 -14.51 -21.33 15.91
C ALA A 116 -15.15 -22.73 15.92
N THR A 117 -16.22 -22.93 15.14
CA THR A 117 -16.83 -24.25 14.95
C THR A 117 -15.85 -25.25 14.33
N LYS A 118 -15.12 -24.81 13.27
CA LYS A 118 -14.11 -25.64 12.60
C LYS A 118 -12.92 -25.96 13.50
N THR A 119 -12.54 -25.01 14.36
CA THR A 119 -11.52 -25.26 15.40
C THR A 119 -11.92 -26.46 16.25
N LYS A 120 -13.16 -26.47 16.76
CA LYS A 120 -13.66 -27.57 17.58
C LYS A 120 -13.69 -28.89 16.80
N GLU A 121 -14.20 -28.88 15.57
CA GLU A 121 -14.25 -30.07 14.70
C GLU A 121 -12.86 -30.70 14.48
N VAL A 122 -11.82 -29.90 14.27
CA VAL A 122 -10.44 -30.38 14.07
C VAL A 122 -9.85 -30.92 15.37
N THR A 123 -10.00 -30.19 16.49
CA THR A 123 -9.49 -30.61 17.80
C THR A 123 -10.14 -31.92 18.31
N ASP A 124 -11.45 -32.07 18.09
CA ASP A 124 -12.16 -33.29 18.47
C ASP A 124 -11.65 -34.54 17.73
N ARG A 125 -11.02 -34.39 16.55
CA ARG A 125 -10.43 -35.48 15.76
C ARG A 125 -9.11 -35.98 16.29
N LYS A 126 -8.43 -35.25 17.19
CA LYS A 126 -7.14 -35.60 17.81
C LYS A 126 -6.07 -36.07 16.80
N LEU A 127 -5.92 -35.27 15.71
CA LEU A 127 -4.97 -35.57 14.65
C LEU A 127 -3.53 -35.43 15.18
N SER A 128 -2.64 -36.37 14.84
CA SER A 128 -1.28 -36.45 15.38
C SER A 128 -0.35 -35.27 14.98
N TYR A 129 -0.73 -34.47 14.02
CA TYR A 129 0.00 -33.30 13.55
C TYR A 129 -0.64 -31.97 13.99
N VAL A 130 -1.66 -32.01 14.84
CA VAL A 130 -2.38 -30.84 15.31
C VAL A 130 -2.05 -30.58 16.77
N ALA A 131 -1.66 -29.36 17.09
CA ALA A 131 -1.32 -28.94 18.45
C ALA A 131 -2.57 -28.82 19.34
N ASP A 132 -2.39 -28.96 20.66
CA ASP A 132 -3.51 -28.88 21.64
C ASP A 132 -4.18 -27.51 21.66
N ASP A 133 -3.44 -26.44 21.35
CA ASP A 133 -3.94 -25.05 21.28
C ASP A 133 -4.37 -24.62 19.88
N PHE A 134 -4.63 -25.58 18.99
CA PHE A 134 -5.00 -25.33 17.60
C PHE A 134 -6.17 -24.37 17.45
N ARG A 135 -6.08 -23.49 16.46
CA ARG A 135 -7.13 -22.54 16.06
C ARG A 135 -7.25 -22.41 14.54
N VAL A 136 -8.46 -22.31 14.06
CA VAL A 136 -8.78 -21.82 12.73
C VAL A 136 -8.98 -20.31 12.83
N GLY A 137 -8.32 -19.56 11.98
CA GLY A 137 -8.40 -18.10 11.91
C GLY A 137 -8.65 -17.58 10.50
N ILE A 138 -8.97 -16.30 10.41
CA ILE A 138 -9.09 -15.56 9.17
C ILE A 138 -8.16 -14.36 9.28
N ILE A 139 -7.39 -14.11 8.23
CA ILE A 139 -6.57 -12.91 8.08
C ILE A 139 -6.87 -12.27 6.74
N ASP A 140 -6.74 -10.96 6.67
CA ASP A 140 -7.03 -10.21 5.44
C ASP A 140 -5.82 -9.41 4.93
N GLU A 141 -6.04 -8.65 3.87
CA GLU A 141 -5.00 -7.85 3.24
C GLU A 141 -4.33 -6.86 4.22
N ASN A 142 -5.07 -6.36 5.23
CA ASN A 142 -4.55 -5.38 6.19
C ASN A 142 -3.56 -6.00 7.18
N ASP A 143 -3.64 -7.30 7.41
CA ASP A 143 -2.69 -8.04 8.28
C ASP A 143 -1.28 -8.12 7.69
N PHE A 144 -1.09 -7.69 6.43
CA PHE A 144 0.20 -7.69 5.71
C PHE A 144 0.79 -6.29 5.47
N GLU A 145 0.33 -5.26 6.18
CA GLU A 145 0.82 -3.88 5.98
C GLU A 145 2.33 -3.75 6.19
N ALA A 146 2.91 -4.47 7.16
CA ALA A 146 4.35 -4.45 7.41
C ALA A 146 5.16 -5.06 6.24
N GLU A 147 4.69 -6.16 5.67
CA GLU A 147 5.32 -6.84 4.53
C GLU A 147 5.20 -5.99 3.27
N LYS A 148 4.03 -5.39 3.04
CA LYS A 148 3.81 -4.45 1.93
C LYS A 148 4.74 -3.24 2.03
N ALA A 149 4.86 -2.64 3.21
CA ALA A 149 5.77 -1.53 3.46
C ALA A 149 7.24 -1.90 3.21
N LYS A 150 7.67 -3.10 3.64
CA LYS A 150 9.02 -3.61 3.38
C LYS A 150 9.28 -3.80 1.89
N LEU A 151 8.34 -4.37 1.14
CA LEU A 151 8.45 -4.57 -0.31
C LEU A 151 8.52 -3.25 -1.08
N VAL A 152 7.76 -2.24 -0.66
CA VAL A 152 7.86 -0.89 -1.21
C VAL A 152 9.23 -0.26 -0.91
N THR A 153 9.71 -0.39 0.31
CA THR A 153 11.00 0.20 0.73
C THR A 153 12.17 -0.38 -0.06
N ILE A 154 12.16 -1.67 -0.39
CA ILE A 154 13.19 -2.29 -1.24
C ILE A 154 12.94 -2.12 -2.74
N GLY A 155 11.91 -1.39 -3.15
CA GLY A 155 11.56 -1.12 -4.54
C GLY A 155 10.91 -2.27 -5.30
N ALA A 156 10.58 -3.39 -4.63
CA ALA A 156 9.91 -4.53 -5.24
C ALA A 156 8.44 -4.22 -5.62
N HIS A 157 7.83 -3.26 -4.94
CA HIS A 157 6.53 -2.70 -5.26
C HIS A 157 6.60 -1.18 -5.36
N LYS A 158 5.72 -0.59 -6.16
CA LYS A 158 5.53 0.85 -6.25
C LYS A 158 4.43 1.28 -5.28
N VAL A 159 4.69 2.34 -4.51
CA VAL A 159 3.71 2.90 -3.59
C VAL A 159 2.53 3.48 -4.37
N GLN A 160 1.33 3.21 -3.87
CA GLN A 160 0.09 3.85 -4.33
C GLN A 160 -0.51 4.59 -3.14
N VAL A 161 -0.66 5.90 -3.28
CA VAL A 161 -1.32 6.76 -2.29
C VAL A 161 -2.49 7.42 -2.99
N ASP A 162 -3.69 7.00 -2.60
CA ASP A 162 -4.91 7.68 -3.04
C ASP A 162 -5.16 8.88 -2.13
N THR A 163 -4.81 10.06 -2.61
CA THR A 163 -5.08 11.31 -1.92
C THR A 163 -6.16 12.06 -2.70
N PRO A 164 -7.39 12.10 -2.19
CA PRO A 164 -8.47 12.82 -2.86
C PRO A 164 -8.15 14.31 -2.94
N PRO A 165 -8.63 15.01 -3.97
CA PRO A 165 -8.47 16.46 -4.06
C PRO A 165 -9.10 17.13 -2.83
N PRO A 166 -8.47 18.17 -2.26
CA PRO A 166 -9.02 18.91 -1.14
C PRO A 166 -10.33 19.62 -1.52
N THR A 167 -11.28 19.65 -0.60
CA THR A 167 -12.55 20.34 -0.80
C THR A 167 -12.37 21.87 -0.82
N ASP A 168 -13.30 22.58 -1.42
CA ASP A 168 -13.27 24.06 -1.45
C ASP A 168 -13.24 24.67 -0.05
N GLN A 169 -13.92 24.05 0.92
CA GLN A 169 -13.90 24.49 2.31
C GLN A 169 -12.49 24.41 2.92
N VAL A 170 -11.76 23.32 2.68
CA VAL A 170 -10.38 23.13 3.15
C VAL A 170 -9.47 24.17 2.53
N ILE A 171 -9.60 24.42 1.21
CA ILE A 171 -8.78 25.43 0.52
C ILE A 171 -9.09 26.83 1.02
N THR A 172 -10.36 27.18 1.22
CA THR A 172 -10.76 28.49 1.75
C THR A 172 -10.16 28.73 3.14
N ALA A 173 -10.24 27.75 4.03
CA ALA A 173 -9.65 27.84 5.36
C ALA A 173 -8.12 27.99 5.30
N TRP A 174 -7.45 27.18 4.46
CA TRP A 174 -6.01 27.25 4.28
C TRP A 174 -5.54 28.61 3.72
N THR A 175 -6.23 29.14 2.70
CA THR A 175 -5.88 30.42 2.08
C THR A 175 -6.07 31.59 3.04
N GLN A 176 -7.09 31.55 3.91
CA GLN A 176 -7.30 32.56 4.95
C GLN A 176 -6.17 32.55 5.99
N GLN A 177 -5.74 31.36 6.42
CA GLN A 177 -4.65 31.20 7.38
C GLN A 177 -3.27 31.57 6.81
N ASN A 178 -3.09 31.42 5.49
CA ASN A 178 -1.82 31.60 4.79
C ASN A 178 -1.86 32.76 3.77
N ALA A 179 -2.57 33.83 4.07
CA ALA A 179 -2.75 34.97 3.15
C ALA A 179 -1.42 35.54 2.64
N GLN A 180 -0.37 35.58 3.47
CA GLN A 180 0.95 36.08 3.09
C GLN A 180 1.59 35.21 1.98
N PHE A 181 1.40 33.90 2.00
CA PHE A 181 1.91 33.01 0.95
C PHE A 181 1.28 33.32 -0.41
N LEU A 182 -0.01 33.68 -0.41
CA LEU A 182 -0.70 34.06 -1.65
C LEU A 182 -0.22 35.40 -2.19
N VAL A 183 0.15 36.34 -1.32
CA VAL A 183 0.77 37.62 -1.74
C VAL A 183 2.10 37.36 -2.42
N THR A 184 2.98 36.61 -1.78
CA THR A 184 4.30 36.23 -2.33
C THR A 184 4.17 35.48 -3.67
N ALA A 185 3.20 34.55 -3.76
CA ALA A 185 2.96 33.84 -5.02
C ALA A 185 2.52 34.77 -6.16
N ARG A 186 1.62 35.72 -5.88
CA ARG A 186 1.19 36.69 -6.90
C ARG A 186 2.34 37.55 -7.42
N GLU A 187 3.19 38.06 -6.51
CA GLU A 187 4.38 38.82 -6.86
C GLU A 187 5.34 38.03 -7.77
N LYS A 188 5.64 36.80 -7.42
CA LYS A 188 6.54 35.94 -8.23
C LYS A 188 5.94 35.57 -9.58
N LEU A 189 4.66 35.28 -9.61
CA LEU A 189 3.98 34.89 -10.83
C LEU A 189 3.72 36.07 -11.78
N ASP A 190 3.98 37.31 -11.38
CA ASP A 190 3.92 38.47 -12.23
C ASP A 190 4.83 38.38 -13.47
N ALA A 191 6.02 37.85 -13.27
CA ALA A 191 6.98 37.60 -14.35
C ALA A 191 6.74 36.28 -15.13
N VAL A 192 5.91 35.37 -14.58
CA VAL A 192 5.73 33.99 -15.10
C VAL A 192 4.45 33.91 -15.98
N LEU A 193 3.39 34.57 -15.58
CA LEU A 193 2.06 34.42 -16.18
C LEU A 193 1.38 35.76 -16.54
N PRO A 194 0.58 35.76 -17.63
CA PRO A 194 -0.32 36.86 -17.92
C PRO A 194 -1.33 37.13 -16.79
N GLN A 195 -1.66 38.34 -16.53
CA GLN A 195 -2.54 38.78 -15.42
C GLN A 195 -3.82 37.95 -15.29
N ALA A 196 -4.48 37.63 -16.39
CA ALA A 196 -5.75 36.87 -16.39
C ALA A 196 -5.61 35.43 -15.90
N ARG A 197 -4.40 34.83 -15.89
CA ARG A 197 -4.14 33.48 -15.46
C ARG A 197 -3.55 33.36 -14.04
N ARG A 198 -3.09 34.47 -13.45
CA ARG A 198 -2.39 34.44 -12.14
C ARG A 198 -3.27 33.94 -11.02
N GLU A 199 -4.44 34.59 -10.81
CA GLU A 199 -5.30 34.21 -9.69
C GLU A 199 -5.83 32.76 -9.78
N PRO A 200 -6.32 32.27 -10.94
CA PRO A 200 -6.66 30.85 -11.08
C PRO A 200 -5.49 29.93 -10.79
N PHE A 201 -4.27 30.30 -11.19
CA PHE A 201 -3.08 29.48 -10.95
C PHE A 201 -2.66 29.49 -9.47
N VAL A 202 -2.72 30.63 -8.78
CA VAL A 202 -2.47 30.71 -7.32
C VAL A 202 -3.43 29.82 -6.54
N GLN A 203 -4.71 29.81 -6.90
CA GLN A 203 -5.71 28.93 -6.28
C GLN A 203 -5.39 27.44 -6.57
N GLN A 204 -4.95 27.14 -7.78
CA GLN A 204 -4.54 25.79 -8.13
C GLN A 204 -3.27 25.34 -7.38
N LEU A 205 -2.29 26.21 -7.21
CA LEU A 205 -1.09 25.93 -6.39
C LEU A 205 -1.47 25.64 -4.94
N ALA A 206 -2.40 26.37 -4.35
CA ALA A 206 -2.88 26.07 -2.99
C ALA A 206 -3.49 24.66 -2.88
N ARG A 207 -4.28 24.26 -3.90
CA ARG A 207 -4.83 22.89 -3.96
C ARG A 207 -3.75 21.82 -4.08
N LEU A 208 -2.76 22.04 -4.94
CA LEU A 208 -1.65 21.11 -5.16
C LEU A 208 -0.77 21.01 -3.92
N TYR A 209 -0.50 22.11 -3.24
CA TYR A 209 0.24 22.15 -1.98
C TYR A 209 -0.46 21.33 -0.89
N VAL A 210 -1.74 21.63 -0.60
CA VAL A 210 -2.52 20.96 0.43
C VAL A 210 -2.65 19.45 0.14
N ARG A 211 -2.86 19.10 -1.12
CA ARG A 211 -2.93 17.69 -1.54
C ARG A 211 -1.61 16.98 -1.34
N GLY A 212 -0.50 17.60 -1.72
CA GLY A 212 0.84 17.03 -1.56
C GLY A 212 1.24 16.86 -0.10
N GLU A 213 0.92 17.84 0.76
CA GLU A 213 1.11 17.72 2.21
C GLU A 213 0.32 16.52 2.79
N THR A 214 -0.93 16.32 2.36
CA THR A 214 -1.73 15.15 2.77
C THR A 214 -1.08 13.84 2.30
N THR A 215 -0.49 13.84 1.09
CA THR A 215 0.28 12.70 0.58
C THR A 215 1.51 12.44 1.43
N LEU A 216 2.29 13.46 1.79
CA LEU A 216 3.45 13.33 2.67
C LEU A 216 3.06 12.80 4.06
N GLN A 217 1.97 13.29 4.65
CA GLN A 217 1.45 12.77 5.92
C GLN A 217 1.06 11.28 5.81
N THR A 218 0.43 10.89 4.71
CA THR A 218 0.10 9.48 4.47
C THR A 218 1.35 8.62 4.32
N LEU A 219 2.37 9.13 3.62
CA LEU A 219 3.67 8.46 3.52
C LEU A 219 4.38 8.37 4.88
N ASP A 220 4.33 9.40 5.73
CA ASP A 220 4.91 9.36 7.08
C ASP A 220 4.35 8.21 7.92
N VAL A 221 3.06 7.97 7.81
CA VAL A 221 2.38 6.92 8.58
C VAL A 221 2.67 5.52 8.01
N LYS A 222 2.56 5.36 6.68
CA LYS A 222 2.61 4.04 6.02
C LYS A 222 4.01 3.66 5.53
N TYR A 223 4.81 4.63 5.09
CA TYR A 223 6.10 4.44 4.41
C TYR A 223 7.12 5.50 4.84
N PRO A 224 7.48 5.59 6.12
CA PRO A 224 8.28 6.71 6.68
C PRO A 224 9.65 6.89 6.00
N ALA A 225 10.26 5.80 5.52
CA ALA A 225 11.51 5.87 4.77
C ALA A 225 11.38 6.64 3.43
N LEU A 226 10.24 6.48 2.73
CA LEU A 226 9.96 7.20 1.49
C LEU A 226 9.70 8.69 1.78
N ALA A 227 8.92 9.00 2.81
CA ALA A 227 8.65 10.38 3.21
C ALA A 227 9.93 11.13 3.59
N THR A 228 10.79 10.50 4.38
CA THR A 228 12.10 11.04 4.78
C THR A 228 12.97 11.30 3.54
N SER A 229 13.04 10.35 2.61
CA SER A 229 13.82 10.50 1.37
C SER A 229 13.27 11.61 0.49
N ALA A 230 11.95 11.73 0.35
CA ALA A 230 11.32 12.79 -0.44
C ALA A 230 11.63 14.18 0.12
N ARG A 231 11.52 14.38 1.44
CA ARG A 231 11.89 15.65 2.09
C ARG A 231 13.37 15.98 1.93
N ARG A 232 14.24 14.99 2.07
CA ARG A 232 15.69 15.19 1.86
C ARG A 232 15.98 15.65 0.43
N LEU A 233 15.42 15.00 -0.57
CA LEU A 233 15.61 15.38 -1.99
C LEU A 233 14.99 16.75 -2.29
N LYS A 234 13.83 17.09 -1.69
CA LYS A 234 13.23 18.42 -1.80
C LYS A 234 14.18 19.52 -1.27
N SER A 235 14.75 19.31 -0.07
CA SER A 235 15.70 20.26 0.54
C SER A 235 16.99 20.39 -0.27
N GLN A 236 17.52 19.29 -0.80
CA GLN A 236 18.69 19.32 -1.69
C GLN A 236 18.39 20.08 -3.00
N ARG A 237 17.21 19.86 -3.59
CA ARG A 237 16.80 20.56 -4.82
C ARG A 237 16.62 22.06 -4.58
N GLU A 238 16.07 22.47 -3.43
CA GLU A 238 15.92 23.87 -3.07
C GLU A 238 17.24 24.62 -3.08
N GLN A 239 18.29 24.04 -2.47
CA GLN A 239 19.64 24.63 -2.45
C GLN A 239 20.24 24.81 -3.85
N THR A 240 20.00 23.84 -4.74
CA THR A 240 20.48 23.94 -6.14
C THR A 240 19.69 24.95 -6.97
N LEU A 241 18.38 25.06 -6.74
CA LEU A 241 17.53 26.02 -7.44
C LEU A 241 17.90 27.47 -7.14
N GLU A 242 18.35 27.78 -5.92
CA GLU A 242 18.87 29.11 -5.59
C GLU A 242 20.04 29.49 -6.48
N ALA A 243 21.03 28.63 -6.63
CA ALA A 243 22.17 28.88 -7.51
C ALA A 243 21.78 28.94 -8.99
N GLU A 244 20.90 28.02 -9.44
CA GLU A 244 20.40 27.98 -10.81
C GLU A 244 19.59 29.23 -11.18
N SER A 245 18.83 29.81 -10.25
CA SER A 245 18.04 31.02 -10.50
C SER A 245 18.90 32.23 -10.86
N LEU A 246 20.13 32.29 -10.34
CA LEU A 246 21.10 33.34 -10.64
C LEU A 246 21.76 33.19 -12.03
N LEU A 247 21.76 31.98 -12.58
CA LEU A 247 22.35 31.63 -13.86
C LEU A 247 21.30 31.52 -15.00
N ALA A 248 20.05 31.57 -14.68
CA ALA A 248 19.00 31.14 -15.58
C ALA A 248 18.73 32.13 -16.74
N ALA A 249 18.78 31.60 -17.97
CA ALA A 249 18.30 32.26 -19.18
C ALA A 249 17.02 31.60 -19.70
N GLY A 250 16.14 32.38 -20.33
CA GLY A 250 14.93 31.92 -21.00
C GLY A 250 13.63 32.23 -20.24
N PRO A 251 12.45 31.91 -20.85
CA PRO A 251 11.15 32.28 -20.30
C PRO A 251 10.84 31.55 -18.98
N ALA A 252 10.36 32.31 -18.00
CA ALA A 252 10.11 31.85 -16.62
C ALA A 252 9.12 30.68 -16.52
N ASN A 253 8.03 30.71 -17.32
CA ASN A 253 7.04 29.64 -17.34
C ASN A 253 7.63 28.29 -17.80
N ALA A 254 8.48 28.29 -18.83
CA ALA A 254 9.14 27.07 -19.31
C ALA A 254 10.19 26.55 -18.33
N ARG A 255 10.74 27.42 -17.47
CA ARG A 255 11.64 27.00 -16.38
C ARG A 255 10.88 26.31 -15.28
N LEU A 256 9.76 26.87 -14.86
CA LEU A 256 8.91 26.28 -13.80
C LEU A 256 8.45 24.87 -14.20
N GLU A 257 7.92 24.69 -15.42
CA GLU A 257 7.48 23.41 -15.94
C GLU A 257 8.63 22.38 -15.95
N ARG A 258 9.78 22.73 -16.52
CA ARG A 258 10.96 21.86 -16.52
C ARG A 258 11.45 21.51 -15.11
N THR A 259 11.38 22.44 -14.16
CA THR A 259 11.80 22.21 -12.78
C THR A 259 10.90 21.17 -12.11
N ILE A 260 9.58 21.24 -12.35
CA ILE A 260 8.60 20.28 -11.80
C ILE A 260 8.85 18.89 -12.38
N ASP A 261 8.95 18.79 -13.72
CA ASP A 261 9.17 17.51 -14.40
C ASP A 261 10.51 16.86 -14.02
N ALA A 262 11.58 17.66 -13.98
CA ALA A 262 12.89 17.18 -13.57
C ALA A 262 12.90 16.71 -12.10
N PHE A 263 12.17 17.39 -11.22
CA PHE A 263 12.08 16.97 -9.82
C PHE A 263 11.20 15.74 -9.64
N ALA A 264 10.11 15.62 -10.38
CA ALA A 264 9.28 14.41 -10.39
C ALA A 264 10.09 13.19 -10.84
N GLN A 265 10.85 13.34 -11.92
CA GLN A 265 11.74 12.29 -12.41
C GLN A 265 12.83 11.94 -11.39
N HIS A 266 13.43 12.94 -10.75
CA HIS A 266 14.44 12.76 -9.72
C HIS A 266 13.91 11.99 -8.50
N LEU A 267 12.70 12.30 -8.03
CA LEU A 267 12.04 11.54 -6.97
C LEU A 267 11.79 10.08 -7.37
N PHE A 268 11.29 9.87 -8.59
CA PHE A 268 10.99 8.53 -9.09
C PHE A 268 12.23 7.65 -9.22
N GLU A 269 13.33 8.20 -9.72
CA GLU A 269 14.59 7.46 -9.94
C GLU A 269 15.38 7.20 -8.66
N ASN A 270 15.33 8.12 -7.69
CA ASN A 270 16.21 8.06 -6.52
C ASN A 270 15.52 7.54 -5.25
N ILE A 271 14.21 7.31 -5.28
CA ILE A 271 13.49 6.70 -4.16
C ILE A 271 12.95 5.33 -4.58
N PRO A 272 13.57 4.22 -4.12
CA PRO A 272 13.03 2.90 -4.38
C PRO A 272 11.57 2.81 -3.94
N GLY A 273 10.72 2.21 -4.77
CA GLY A 273 9.29 2.10 -4.47
C GLY A 273 8.43 3.34 -4.79
N MET A 274 9.01 4.49 -5.12
CA MET A 274 8.24 5.67 -5.55
C MET A 274 7.51 5.39 -6.88
N SER A 275 6.19 5.67 -6.95
CA SER A 275 5.45 5.65 -8.21
C SER A 275 5.53 6.98 -8.95
N HIS A 276 5.31 6.97 -10.26
CA HIS A 276 5.27 8.21 -11.06
C HIS A 276 4.21 9.20 -10.56
N ASP A 277 3.02 8.72 -10.23
CA ASP A 277 1.91 9.56 -9.78
C ASP A 277 2.23 10.28 -8.47
N VAL A 278 2.78 9.53 -7.50
CA VAL A 278 3.19 10.09 -6.21
C VAL A 278 4.37 11.06 -6.39
N ALA A 279 5.37 10.71 -7.19
CA ALA A 279 6.50 11.58 -7.50
C ALA A 279 6.04 12.91 -8.13
N HIS A 280 5.13 12.85 -9.10
CA HIS A 280 4.59 14.03 -9.76
C HIS A 280 3.75 14.90 -8.81
N GLN A 281 2.96 14.28 -7.94
CA GLN A 281 2.18 14.99 -6.93
C GLN A 281 3.09 15.72 -5.91
N LEU A 282 4.16 15.07 -5.46
CA LEU A 282 5.14 15.68 -4.55
C LEU A 282 5.99 16.76 -5.23
N ALA A 283 6.25 16.63 -6.52
CA ALA A 283 6.95 17.67 -7.28
C ALA A 283 6.10 18.94 -7.41
N TRP A 284 4.80 18.82 -7.62
CA TRP A 284 3.89 19.96 -7.62
C TRP A 284 3.72 20.59 -6.23
N GLU A 285 3.70 19.79 -5.16
CA GLU A 285 3.73 20.29 -3.78
C GLU A 285 5.00 21.10 -3.55
N ALA A 286 6.17 20.56 -3.91
CA ALA A 286 7.45 21.24 -3.75
C ALA A 286 7.50 22.56 -4.54
N ALA A 287 7.05 22.56 -5.79
CA ALA A 287 6.99 23.78 -6.61
C ALA A 287 6.07 24.84 -6.00
N ALA A 288 4.90 24.45 -5.49
CA ALA A 288 3.99 25.33 -4.79
C ALA A 288 4.65 25.91 -3.52
N ASP A 289 5.31 25.08 -2.74
CA ASP A 289 6.06 25.47 -1.55
C ASP A 289 7.16 26.51 -1.87
N TRP A 290 7.97 26.25 -2.89
CA TRP A 290 9.01 27.18 -3.34
C TRP A 290 8.44 28.51 -3.83
N ILE A 291 7.31 28.50 -4.52
CA ILE A 291 6.61 29.74 -4.94
C ILE A 291 6.09 30.50 -3.72
N PHE A 292 5.55 29.83 -2.72
CA PHE A 292 4.97 30.44 -1.54
C PHE A 292 6.01 30.99 -0.56
N ARG A 293 7.10 30.26 -0.31
CA ARG A 293 8.02 30.52 0.81
C ARG A 293 9.45 30.85 0.43
N CYS A 294 9.97 30.29 -0.65
CA CYS A 294 11.36 30.45 -1.01
C CYS A 294 11.63 31.79 -1.69
N PRO A 295 12.82 32.43 -1.53
CA PRO A 295 13.18 33.66 -2.24
C PRO A 295 13.43 33.46 -3.75
N LEU A 296 13.26 32.26 -4.28
CA LEU A 296 13.47 31.93 -5.69
C LEU A 296 12.55 32.71 -6.62
N ASN A 297 13.15 33.31 -7.64
CA ASN A 297 12.45 33.92 -8.79
C ASN A 297 12.60 32.97 -9.99
N PHE A 298 11.47 32.60 -10.59
CA PHE A 298 11.43 31.75 -11.78
C PHE A 298 11.52 32.58 -13.06
#